data_32c4e5a0c693f8581e766068f06021d4
#
_entry.id   32c4e5a0c693f8581e766068f06021d4
#
_cell.length_a   1.000
_cell.length_b   1.000
_cell.length_c   1.000
_cell.angle_alpha   90.00
_cell.angle_beta   90.00
_cell.angle_gamma   90.00
#
_symmetry.space_group_name_H-M   'P 1'
#
loop_
_entity.id
_entity.type
_entity.pdbx_description
1 polymer ?
#
loop_
_entity_poly.entity_id
_entity_poly.type
_entity_poly.pdbx_seq_one_letter_code
_entity_poly.pdbx_strand_id
1 'polypeptide(L)'
;MKNSPKTGGYLHILKYTGLFGGVQGLNVLIGIVRNKLVAVLLGPQGVGLISLFNTTVRFISDSTNFGLSMSAVRNISEDYDRKDEEKLKEGITLVRSWSLLTALLGFFVCIILSPLLSKYTFSWNGHTLHFILLAPVVALTALSGGELAILKAVRKLRSLAVISVLNVLFALVLTVPLYYFFRNAAIVPSLILVALVQMILTILVSYRLYPLRVSLRWTVLSKGWGM
;
A
#
# COMPACT_ATOMS: atom_id res chain seq x y z
N MET A 1 37.44 -25.89 24.54
CA MET A 1 36.01 -25.57 24.48
C MET A 1 35.82 -24.18 25.05
N LYS A 2 35.56 -23.20 24.19
CA LYS A 2 35.32 -21.81 24.61
C LYS A 2 34.07 -21.33 23.93
N ASN A 3 32.94 -21.51 24.61
CA ASN A 3 31.64 -20.96 24.20
C ASN A 3 31.69 -19.42 24.34
N SER A 4 31.90 -18.69 23.26
CA SER A 4 31.66 -17.26 23.23
C SER A 4 30.15 -17.02 23.26
N PRO A 5 29.66 -16.13 24.11
CA PRO A 5 28.22 -15.94 24.25
C PRO A 5 27.64 -15.24 23.00
N LYS A 6 26.55 -15.79 22.50
CA LYS A 6 25.70 -15.27 21.40
C LYS A 6 24.99 -13.95 21.76
N THR A 7 25.58 -13.12 22.60
CA THR A 7 25.01 -11.88 23.15
C THR A 7 24.81 -10.81 22.06
N GLY A 8 25.64 -10.81 21.02
CA GLY A 8 25.51 -9.85 19.91
C GLY A 8 24.23 -9.99 19.06
N GLY A 9 23.76 -11.25 18.89
CA GLY A 9 22.54 -11.52 18.12
C GLY A 9 21.27 -11.05 18.83
N TYR A 10 21.18 -11.25 20.14
CA TYR A 10 20.03 -10.82 20.94
C TYR A 10 19.91 -9.29 21.02
N LEU A 11 21.01 -8.58 21.20
CA LEU A 11 21.02 -7.10 21.21
C LEU A 11 20.62 -6.52 19.85
N HIS A 12 21.04 -7.17 18.77
CA HIS A 12 20.66 -6.76 17.41
C HIS A 12 19.17 -6.96 17.17
N ILE A 13 18.62 -8.11 17.56
CA ILE A 13 17.19 -8.42 17.47
C ILE A 13 16.37 -7.44 18.32
N LEU A 14 16.77 -7.23 19.59
CA LEU A 14 16.10 -6.29 20.50
C LEU A 14 16.10 -4.87 19.96
N LYS A 15 17.20 -4.40 19.37
CA LYS A 15 17.31 -3.06 18.76
C LYS A 15 16.35 -2.90 17.57
N TYR A 16 16.26 -3.90 16.71
CA TYR A 16 15.34 -3.84 15.57
C TYR A 16 13.86 -4.02 16.00
N THR A 17 13.59 -4.91 16.92
CA THR A 17 12.23 -5.08 17.47
C THR A 17 11.76 -3.84 18.21
N GLY A 18 12.64 -3.21 19.00
CA GLY A 18 12.36 -1.94 19.68
C GLY A 18 12.11 -0.80 18.71
N LEU A 19 12.91 -0.70 17.63
CA LEU A 19 12.70 0.29 16.57
C LEU A 19 11.36 0.10 15.88
N PHE A 20 11.03 -1.15 15.52
CA PHE A 20 9.74 -1.46 14.86
C PHE A 20 8.54 -1.26 15.78
N GLY A 21 8.66 -1.69 17.04
CA GLY A 21 7.62 -1.45 18.05
C GLY A 21 7.39 0.04 18.29
N GLY A 22 8.47 0.83 18.38
CA GLY A 22 8.39 2.29 18.49
C GLY A 22 7.73 2.97 17.30
N VAL A 23 8.11 2.58 16.08
CA VAL A 23 7.49 3.08 14.84
C VAL A 23 6.01 2.72 14.77
N GLN A 24 5.66 1.48 15.11
CA GLN A 24 4.27 1.04 15.11
C GLN A 24 3.45 1.77 16.20
N GLY A 25 4.02 1.94 17.40
CA GLY A 25 3.40 2.75 18.45
C GLY A 25 3.12 4.20 18.01
N LEU A 26 4.08 4.80 17.31
CA LEU A 26 3.97 6.16 16.78
C LEU A 26 2.88 6.24 15.69
N ASN A 27 2.81 5.26 14.79
CA ASN A 27 1.74 5.17 13.79
C ASN A 27 0.36 5.05 14.44
N VAL A 28 0.23 4.24 15.51
CA VAL A 28 -1.02 4.08 16.24
C VAL A 28 -1.42 5.40 16.92
N LEU A 29 -0.50 6.08 17.59
CA LEU A 29 -0.76 7.37 18.23
C LEU A 29 -1.23 8.42 17.21
N ILE A 30 -0.52 8.59 16.11
CA ILE A 30 -0.91 9.54 15.06
C ILE A 30 -2.27 9.13 14.46
N GLY A 31 -2.49 7.83 14.27
CA GLY A 31 -3.77 7.28 13.78
C GLY A 31 -4.94 7.60 14.72
N ILE A 32 -4.75 7.49 16.04
CA ILE A 32 -5.76 7.83 17.04
C ILE A 32 -6.11 9.33 16.97
N VAL A 33 -5.08 10.20 16.93
CA VAL A 33 -5.28 11.64 16.79
C VAL A 33 -6.03 11.96 15.50
N ARG A 34 -5.61 11.40 14.38
CA ARG A 34 -6.28 11.58 13.08
C ARG A 34 -7.74 11.13 13.15
N ASN A 35 -8.01 9.93 13.64
CA ASN A 35 -9.37 9.39 13.71
C ASN A 35 -10.28 10.23 14.61
N LYS A 36 -9.75 10.75 15.74
CA LYS A 36 -10.49 11.66 16.60
C LYS A 36 -10.84 12.97 15.89
N LEU A 37 -9.87 13.59 15.21
CA LEU A 37 -10.09 14.81 14.44
C LEU A 37 -11.11 14.59 13.31
N VAL A 38 -10.98 13.49 12.57
CA VAL A 38 -11.91 13.11 11.50
C VAL A 38 -13.33 12.91 12.07
N ALA A 39 -13.47 12.24 13.20
CA ALA A 39 -14.77 12.03 13.85
C ALA A 39 -15.42 13.34 14.31
N VAL A 40 -14.63 14.29 14.81
CA VAL A 40 -15.13 15.62 15.21
C VAL A 40 -15.55 16.45 14.00
N LEU A 41 -14.78 16.39 12.90
CA LEU A 41 -15.02 17.22 11.70
C LEU A 41 -16.16 16.69 10.83
N LEU A 42 -16.24 15.37 10.65
CA LEU A 42 -17.17 14.73 9.71
C LEU A 42 -18.37 14.06 10.40
N GLY A 43 -18.30 13.86 11.72
CA GLY A 43 -19.31 13.12 12.46
C GLY A 43 -19.35 11.63 12.16
N PRO A 44 -20.29 10.87 12.77
CA PRO A 44 -20.39 9.42 12.59
C PRO A 44 -20.64 8.99 11.15
N GLN A 45 -21.45 9.74 10.40
CA GLN A 45 -21.76 9.45 9.00
C GLN A 45 -20.51 9.55 8.11
N GLY A 46 -19.69 10.59 8.26
CA GLY A 46 -18.48 10.77 7.49
C GLY A 46 -17.43 9.69 7.81
N VAL A 47 -17.29 9.30 9.08
CA VAL A 47 -16.41 8.19 9.48
C VAL A 47 -16.89 6.88 8.88
N GLY A 48 -18.20 6.63 8.86
CA GLY A 48 -18.81 5.47 8.22
C GLY A 48 -18.51 5.42 6.72
N LEU A 49 -18.66 6.54 6.02
CA LEU A 49 -18.33 6.64 4.58
C LEU A 49 -16.86 6.35 4.28
N ILE A 50 -15.94 6.93 5.06
CA ILE A 50 -14.50 6.67 4.91
C ILE A 50 -14.20 5.18 5.12
N SER A 51 -14.76 4.57 6.15
CA SER A 51 -14.57 3.15 6.44
C SER A 51 -15.08 2.28 5.30
N LEU A 52 -16.26 2.58 4.78
CA LEU A 52 -16.88 1.88 3.67
C LEU A 52 -16.01 1.98 2.40
N PHE A 53 -15.59 3.18 2.02
CA PHE A 53 -14.74 3.37 0.83
C PHE A 53 -13.39 2.68 0.98
N ASN A 54 -12.76 2.74 2.15
CA ASN A 54 -11.52 2.02 2.42
C ASN A 54 -11.70 0.49 2.33
N THR A 55 -12.81 -0.03 2.85
CA THR A 55 -13.13 -1.46 2.76
C THR A 55 -13.36 -1.88 1.32
N THR A 56 -14.08 -1.07 0.55
CA THR A 56 -14.30 -1.32 -0.88
C THR A 56 -12.99 -1.32 -1.67
N VAL A 57 -12.12 -0.32 -1.44
CA VAL A 57 -10.80 -0.25 -2.09
C VAL A 57 -9.96 -1.49 -1.76
N ARG A 58 -9.91 -1.88 -0.49
CA ARG A 58 -9.18 -3.09 -0.06
C ARG A 58 -9.76 -4.34 -0.70
N PHE A 59 -11.06 -4.53 -0.65
CA PHE A 59 -11.73 -5.69 -1.23
C PHE A 59 -11.41 -5.86 -2.72
N ILE A 60 -11.54 -4.78 -3.51
CA ILE A 60 -11.23 -4.82 -4.94
C ILE A 60 -9.74 -5.05 -5.16
N SER A 61 -8.88 -4.33 -4.43
CA SER A 61 -7.42 -4.44 -4.56
C SER A 61 -6.93 -5.86 -4.21
N ASP A 62 -7.41 -6.44 -3.13
CA ASP A 62 -7.04 -7.80 -2.71
C ASP A 62 -7.56 -8.86 -3.68
N SER A 63 -8.80 -8.70 -4.18
CA SER A 63 -9.40 -9.60 -5.17
C SER A 63 -8.67 -9.56 -6.52
N THR A 64 -8.16 -8.41 -6.93
CA THR A 64 -7.45 -8.25 -8.22
C THR A 64 -5.95 -8.51 -8.12
N ASN A 65 -5.39 -8.59 -6.91
CA ASN A 65 -3.95 -8.77 -6.69
C ASN A 65 -3.50 -10.24 -6.84
N PHE A 66 -4.44 -11.22 -6.85
CA PHE A 66 -4.15 -12.66 -7.02
C PHE A 66 -3.00 -13.21 -6.15
N GLY A 67 -2.78 -12.65 -4.97
CA GLY A 67 -1.69 -13.05 -4.09
C GLY A 67 -0.28 -12.60 -4.55
N LEU A 68 -0.18 -11.75 -5.57
CA LEU A 68 1.08 -11.26 -6.13
C LEU A 68 2.03 -10.73 -5.04
N SER A 69 1.52 -9.98 -4.08
CA SER A 69 2.37 -9.41 -3.01
C SER A 69 3.05 -10.50 -2.17
N MET A 70 2.37 -11.62 -1.92
CA MET A 70 2.91 -12.71 -1.11
C MET A 70 3.92 -13.54 -1.89
N SER A 71 3.59 -13.89 -3.15
CA SER A 71 4.49 -14.60 -4.06
C SER A 71 5.74 -13.79 -4.36
N ALA A 72 5.60 -12.48 -4.58
CA ALA A 72 6.70 -11.56 -4.80
C ALA A 72 7.68 -11.53 -3.62
N VAL A 73 7.17 -11.41 -2.39
CA VAL A 73 8.03 -11.42 -1.19
C VAL A 73 8.79 -12.73 -1.09
N ARG A 74 8.16 -13.87 -1.31
CA ARG A 74 8.79 -15.19 -1.24
C ARG A 74 9.92 -15.32 -2.27
N ASN A 75 9.61 -15.14 -3.54
CA ASN A 75 10.55 -15.41 -4.64
C ASN A 75 11.72 -14.43 -4.64
N ILE A 76 11.44 -13.13 -4.48
CA ILE A 76 12.49 -12.10 -4.41
C ILE A 76 13.39 -12.31 -3.18
N SER A 77 12.84 -12.75 -2.02
CA SER A 77 13.66 -13.01 -0.84
C SER A 77 14.59 -14.21 -1.01
N GLU A 78 14.17 -15.25 -1.74
CA GLU A 78 15.02 -16.40 -2.08
C GLU A 78 16.20 -15.98 -2.97
N ASP A 79 15.92 -15.18 -4.03
CA ASP A 79 16.96 -14.69 -4.94
C ASP A 79 17.93 -13.71 -4.22
N TYR A 80 17.40 -12.89 -3.32
CA TYR A 80 18.19 -11.99 -2.49
C TYR A 80 19.13 -12.75 -1.54
N ASP A 81 18.66 -13.84 -0.90
CA ASP A 81 19.46 -14.67 -0.01
C ASP A 81 20.53 -15.47 -0.76
N ARG A 82 20.25 -15.88 -2.00
CA ARG A 82 21.23 -16.54 -2.90
C ARG A 82 22.25 -15.57 -3.50
N LYS A 83 22.09 -14.26 -3.31
CA LYS A 83 22.92 -13.19 -3.91
C LYS A 83 22.99 -13.25 -5.45
N ASP A 84 21.92 -13.74 -6.08
CA ASP A 84 21.80 -13.79 -7.53
C ASP A 84 21.20 -12.46 -8.03
N GLU A 85 22.08 -11.52 -8.36
CA GLU A 85 21.66 -10.17 -8.77
C GLU A 85 20.86 -10.15 -10.07
N GLU A 86 21.11 -11.08 -11.00
CA GLU A 86 20.38 -11.13 -12.28
C GLU A 86 18.95 -11.57 -12.05
N LYS A 87 18.74 -12.68 -11.32
CA LYS A 87 17.40 -13.17 -10.98
C LYS A 87 16.64 -12.17 -10.11
N LEU A 88 17.33 -11.54 -9.18
CA LEU A 88 16.75 -10.47 -8.35
C LEU A 88 16.20 -9.32 -9.21
N LYS A 89 16.97 -8.84 -10.19
CA LYS A 89 16.54 -7.78 -11.12
C LYS A 89 15.39 -8.24 -12.02
N GLU A 90 15.42 -9.47 -12.49
CA GLU A 90 14.32 -10.08 -13.26
C GLU A 90 13.04 -10.16 -12.39
N GLY A 91 13.13 -10.69 -11.18
CA GLY A 91 12.04 -10.80 -10.24
C GLY A 91 11.40 -9.45 -9.90
N ILE A 92 12.20 -8.43 -9.64
CA ILE A 92 11.72 -7.05 -9.41
C ILE A 92 10.98 -6.52 -10.64
N THR A 93 11.54 -6.71 -11.84
CA THR A 93 10.91 -6.27 -13.09
C THR A 93 9.57 -6.97 -13.31
N LEU A 94 9.51 -8.26 -13.02
CA LEU A 94 8.32 -9.08 -13.13
C LEU A 94 7.22 -8.59 -12.16
N VAL A 95 7.55 -8.37 -10.90
CA VAL A 95 6.60 -7.87 -9.88
C VAL A 95 6.05 -6.51 -10.26
N ARG A 96 6.89 -5.59 -10.75
CA ARG A 96 6.45 -4.27 -11.24
C ARG A 96 5.49 -4.38 -12.42
N SER A 97 5.80 -5.25 -13.38
CA SER A 97 4.97 -5.47 -14.56
C SER A 97 3.61 -6.06 -14.19
N TRP A 98 3.58 -7.05 -13.30
CA TRP A 98 2.34 -7.62 -12.78
C TRP A 98 1.56 -6.64 -11.92
N SER A 99 2.23 -5.84 -11.08
CA SER A 99 1.57 -4.79 -10.28
C SER A 99 0.89 -3.75 -11.17
N LEU A 100 1.47 -3.42 -12.34
CA LEU A 100 0.83 -2.54 -13.30
C LEU A 100 -0.43 -3.19 -13.92
N LEU A 101 -0.35 -4.46 -14.28
CA LEU A 101 -1.51 -5.20 -14.82
C LEU A 101 -2.64 -5.32 -13.79
N THR A 102 -2.31 -5.71 -12.57
CA THR A 102 -3.32 -5.82 -11.48
C THR A 102 -3.89 -4.45 -11.11
N ALA A 103 -3.11 -3.39 -11.18
CA ALA A 103 -3.59 -2.02 -10.98
C ALA A 103 -4.59 -1.58 -12.06
N LEU A 104 -4.28 -1.86 -13.34
CA LEU A 104 -5.21 -1.61 -14.44
C LEU A 104 -6.47 -2.45 -14.31
N LEU A 105 -6.33 -3.74 -13.99
CA LEU A 105 -7.46 -4.64 -13.78
C LEU A 105 -8.33 -4.13 -12.62
N GLY A 106 -7.73 -3.80 -11.48
CA GLY A 106 -8.44 -3.25 -10.32
C GLY A 106 -9.15 -1.93 -10.63
N PHE A 107 -8.52 -1.07 -11.44
CA PHE A 107 -9.12 0.19 -11.92
C PHE A 107 -10.40 -0.07 -12.72
N PHE A 108 -10.35 -0.95 -13.72
CA PHE A 108 -11.51 -1.27 -14.55
C PHE A 108 -12.60 -2.03 -13.77
N VAL A 109 -12.21 -2.99 -12.93
CA VAL A 109 -13.15 -3.73 -12.06
C VAL A 109 -13.88 -2.76 -11.12
N CYS A 110 -13.19 -1.77 -10.55
CA CYS A 110 -13.81 -0.76 -9.71
C CYS A 110 -14.85 0.06 -10.46
N ILE A 111 -14.56 0.47 -11.70
CA ILE A 111 -15.51 1.21 -12.54
C ILE A 111 -16.72 0.36 -12.89
N ILE A 112 -16.51 -0.89 -13.31
CA ILE A 112 -17.60 -1.81 -13.71
C ILE A 112 -18.49 -2.15 -12.52
N LEU A 113 -17.91 -2.37 -11.33
CA LEU A 113 -18.65 -2.68 -10.11
C LEU A 113 -19.31 -1.45 -9.45
N SER A 114 -18.90 -0.24 -9.82
CA SER A 114 -19.35 1.01 -9.21
C SER A 114 -20.89 1.15 -9.16
N PRO A 115 -21.70 0.88 -10.22
CA PRO A 115 -23.16 0.96 -10.13
C PRO A 115 -23.73 -0.10 -9.19
N LEU A 116 -23.15 -1.30 -9.18
CA LEU A 116 -23.57 -2.39 -8.29
C LEU A 116 -23.29 -2.02 -6.82
N LEU A 117 -22.08 -1.55 -6.53
CA LEU A 117 -21.69 -1.11 -5.20
C LEU A 117 -22.56 0.05 -4.70
N SER A 118 -22.86 1.03 -5.56
CA SER A 118 -23.75 2.14 -5.22
C SER A 118 -25.15 1.65 -4.86
N LYS A 119 -25.72 0.73 -5.63
CA LYS A 119 -27.08 0.19 -5.42
C LYS A 119 -27.18 -0.62 -4.13
N TYR A 120 -26.18 -1.48 -3.83
CA TYR A 120 -26.24 -2.35 -2.66
C TYR A 120 -25.79 -1.67 -1.37
N THR A 121 -24.96 -0.63 -1.46
CA THR A 121 -24.42 0.07 -0.29
C THR A 121 -25.31 1.23 0.15
N PHE A 122 -25.85 1.97 -0.81
CA PHE A 122 -26.74 3.09 -0.56
C PHE A 122 -28.08 2.79 -1.25
N SER A 123 -29.15 2.74 -0.47
CA SER A 123 -30.52 2.58 -0.97
C SER A 123 -30.96 3.73 -1.92
N TRP A 124 -30.09 4.70 -2.17
CA TRP A 124 -30.35 5.93 -2.93
C TRP A 124 -29.33 6.06 -4.08
N ASN A 125 -29.81 6.18 -5.28
CA ASN A 125 -29.06 6.22 -6.54
C ASN A 125 -28.20 7.51 -6.73
N GLY A 126 -27.39 7.94 -5.75
CA GLY A 126 -26.62 9.18 -5.85
C GLY A 126 -25.10 9.03 -5.76
N HIS A 127 -24.57 7.85 -5.43
CA HIS A 127 -23.15 7.71 -5.07
C HIS A 127 -22.26 6.96 -6.08
N THR A 128 -22.80 6.60 -7.25
CA THR A 128 -22.03 5.89 -8.30
C THR A 128 -20.77 6.64 -8.69
N LEU A 129 -20.86 7.97 -8.81
CA LEU A 129 -19.71 8.81 -9.15
C LEU A 129 -18.60 8.72 -8.09
N HIS A 130 -18.95 8.63 -6.82
CA HIS A 130 -17.96 8.47 -5.74
C HIS A 130 -17.20 7.14 -5.85
N PHE A 131 -17.90 6.04 -6.22
CA PHE A 131 -17.24 4.75 -6.43
C PHE A 131 -16.38 4.74 -7.70
N ILE A 132 -16.79 5.41 -8.78
CA ILE A 132 -15.94 5.58 -9.96
C ILE A 132 -14.66 6.35 -9.60
N LEU A 133 -14.78 7.40 -8.80
CA LEU A 133 -13.63 8.18 -8.34
C LEU A 133 -12.70 7.41 -7.36
N LEU A 134 -13.11 6.25 -6.85
CA LEU A 134 -12.23 5.36 -6.09
C LEU A 134 -11.35 4.49 -6.99
N ALA A 135 -11.65 4.35 -8.29
CA ALA A 135 -10.83 3.54 -9.19
C ALA A 135 -9.34 3.95 -9.22
N PRO A 136 -8.97 5.25 -9.29
CA PRO A 136 -7.59 5.66 -9.12
C PRO A 136 -6.97 5.22 -7.79
N VAL A 137 -7.74 5.23 -6.69
CA VAL A 137 -7.24 4.81 -5.37
C VAL A 137 -6.87 3.33 -5.39
N VAL A 138 -7.72 2.48 -6.00
CA VAL A 138 -7.46 1.04 -6.17
C VAL A 138 -6.16 0.82 -6.97
N ALA A 139 -6.02 1.51 -8.11
CA ALA A 139 -4.82 1.39 -8.96
C ALA A 139 -3.55 1.82 -8.21
N LEU A 140 -3.58 2.97 -7.54
CA LEU A 140 -2.45 3.49 -6.76
C LEU A 140 -2.08 2.56 -5.59
N THR A 141 -3.09 1.95 -4.95
CA THR A 141 -2.89 1.00 -3.85
C THR A 141 -2.23 -0.28 -4.37
N ALA A 142 -2.65 -0.81 -5.51
CA ALA A 142 -2.05 -2.00 -6.12
C ALA A 142 -0.59 -1.75 -6.53
N LEU A 143 -0.29 -0.61 -7.17
CA LEU A 143 1.07 -0.22 -7.55
C LEU A 143 1.99 -0.06 -6.33
N SER A 144 1.54 0.67 -5.32
CA SER A 144 2.32 0.85 -4.08
C SER A 144 2.50 -0.48 -3.33
N GLY A 145 1.53 -1.38 -3.39
CA GLY A 145 1.58 -2.72 -2.81
C GLY A 145 2.71 -3.57 -3.39
N GLY A 146 2.90 -3.55 -4.72
CA GLY A 146 4.00 -4.23 -5.39
C GLY A 146 5.38 -3.72 -4.99
N GLU A 147 5.56 -2.39 -4.95
CA GLU A 147 6.84 -1.80 -4.51
C GLU A 147 7.11 -2.04 -3.01
N LEU A 148 6.08 -2.02 -2.17
CA LEU A 148 6.22 -2.39 -0.75
C LEU A 148 6.59 -3.87 -0.58
N ALA A 149 6.09 -4.77 -1.43
CA ALA A 149 6.46 -6.18 -1.44
C ALA A 149 7.95 -6.35 -1.79
N ILE A 150 8.46 -5.63 -2.79
CA ILE A 150 9.89 -5.60 -3.14
C ILE A 150 10.74 -5.15 -1.93
N LEU A 151 10.39 -4.04 -1.29
CA LEU A 151 11.12 -3.53 -0.13
C LEU A 151 11.10 -4.49 1.06
N LYS A 152 9.99 -5.21 1.26
CA LYS A 152 9.89 -6.29 2.28
C LYS A 152 10.80 -7.45 1.95
N ALA A 153 10.81 -7.90 0.70
CA ALA A 153 11.61 -9.03 0.23
C ALA A 153 13.12 -8.78 0.41
N VAL A 154 13.58 -7.58 0.07
CA VAL A 154 15.00 -7.20 0.24
C VAL A 154 15.32 -6.70 1.66
N ARG A 155 14.42 -6.93 2.62
CA ARG A 155 14.59 -6.63 4.05
C ARG A 155 14.98 -5.18 4.37
N LYS A 156 14.53 -4.22 3.56
CA LYS A 156 14.74 -2.78 3.79
C LYS A 156 13.75 -2.23 4.83
N LEU A 157 13.79 -2.84 6.01
CA LEU A 157 12.85 -2.59 7.10
C LEU A 157 12.84 -1.12 7.54
N ARG A 158 14.01 -0.49 7.59
CA ARG A 158 14.14 0.93 7.95
C ARG A 158 13.39 1.83 6.96
N SER A 159 13.51 1.53 5.68
CA SER A 159 12.79 2.26 4.63
C SER A 159 11.27 2.09 4.73
N LEU A 160 10.81 0.86 5.01
CA LEU A 160 9.39 0.58 5.25
C LEU A 160 8.84 1.36 6.46
N ALA A 161 9.62 1.41 7.56
CA ALA A 161 9.26 2.17 8.74
C ALA A 161 9.12 3.68 8.43
N VAL A 162 10.07 4.25 7.71
CA VAL A 162 10.04 5.67 7.30
C VAL A 162 8.85 5.95 6.39
N ILE A 163 8.60 5.11 5.37
CA ILE A 163 7.44 5.25 4.48
C ILE A 163 6.15 5.22 5.30
N SER A 164 6.02 4.28 6.25
CA SER A 164 4.82 4.14 7.07
C SER A 164 4.55 5.39 7.91
N VAL A 165 5.56 5.89 8.63
CA VAL A 165 5.43 7.10 9.46
C VAL A 165 5.11 8.32 8.61
N LEU A 166 5.85 8.53 7.51
CA LEU A 166 5.62 9.66 6.63
C LEU A 166 4.22 9.61 6.02
N ASN A 167 3.76 8.42 5.59
CA ASN A 167 2.41 8.28 5.05
C ASN A 167 1.32 8.66 6.06
N VAL A 168 1.43 8.22 7.31
CA VAL A 168 0.45 8.55 8.36
C VAL A 168 0.50 10.03 8.71
N LEU A 169 1.70 10.63 8.76
CA LEU A 169 1.86 12.08 8.99
C LEU A 169 1.27 12.91 7.83
N PHE A 170 1.61 12.57 6.59
CA PHE A 170 1.03 13.26 5.43
C PHE A 170 -0.49 13.06 5.35
N ALA A 171 -0.97 11.85 5.66
CA ALA A 171 -2.40 11.60 5.74
C ALA A 171 -3.08 12.53 6.77
N LEU A 172 -2.48 12.72 7.96
CA LEU A 172 -2.99 13.66 8.96
C LEU A 172 -2.99 15.10 8.43
N VAL A 173 -1.83 15.57 7.95
CA VAL A 173 -1.63 16.96 7.52
C VAL A 173 -2.51 17.33 6.32
N LEU A 174 -2.75 16.40 5.40
CA LEU A 174 -3.55 16.64 4.20
C LEU A 174 -5.06 16.48 4.48
N THR A 175 -5.44 15.44 5.22
CA THR A 175 -6.88 15.15 5.37
C THR A 175 -7.58 16.10 6.34
N VAL A 176 -6.91 16.55 7.41
CA VAL A 176 -7.55 17.41 8.40
C VAL A 176 -7.96 18.77 7.83
N PRO A 177 -7.09 19.53 7.11
CA PRO A 177 -7.52 20.77 6.47
C PRO A 177 -8.60 20.56 5.41
N LEU A 178 -8.48 19.50 4.60
CA LEU A 178 -9.48 19.17 3.59
C LEU A 178 -10.86 18.95 4.22
N TYR A 179 -10.94 18.21 5.33
CA TYR A 179 -12.20 17.96 6.02
C TYR A 179 -12.73 19.20 6.75
N TYR A 180 -11.84 20.08 7.22
CA TYR A 180 -12.23 21.33 7.82
C TYR A 180 -12.96 22.26 6.82
N PHE A 181 -12.40 22.40 5.60
CA PHE A 181 -12.95 23.31 4.60
C PHE A 181 -14.10 22.70 3.77
N PHE A 182 -13.98 21.43 3.38
CA PHE A 182 -14.89 20.81 2.41
C PHE A 182 -15.79 19.73 3.01
N ARG A 183 -15.61 19.39 4.29
CA ARG A 183 -16.40 18.37 5.00
C ARG A 183 -16.52 17.06 4.19
N ASN A 184 -17.75 16.55 4.04
CA ASN A 184 -18.01 15.26 3.38
C ASN A 184 -17.59 15.21 1.89
N ALA A 185 -17.60 16.35 1.20
CA ALA A 185 -17.15 16.41 -0.21
C ALA A 185 -15.67 16.11 -0.38
N ALA A 186 -14.86 16.31 0.68
CA ALA A 186 -13.43 16.03 0.65
C ALA A 186 -13.07 14.55 0.86
N ILE A 187 -14.03 13.65 1.17
CA ILE A 187 -13.72 12.25 1.52
C ILE A 187 -13.00 11.56 0.37
N VAL A 188 -13.58 11.53 -0.83
CA VAL A 188 -12.96 10.86 -1.97
C VAL A 188 -11.67 11.54 -2.44
N PRO A 189 -11.61 12.88 -2.61
CA PRO A 189 -10.35 13.57 -2.90
C PRO A 189 -9.24 13.28 -1.89
N SER A 190 -9.56 13.22 -0.60
CA SER A 190 -8.57 12.92 0.43
C SER A 190 -8.00 11.50 0.32
N LEU A 191 -8.82 10.50 -0.04
CA LEU A 191 -8.37 9.13 -0.28
C LEU A 191 -7.41 9.07 -1.46
N ILE A 192 -7.73 9.77 -2.56
CA ILE A 192 -6.87 9.86 -3.75
C ILE A 192 -5.52 10.50 -3.37
N LEU A 193 -5.53 11.62 -2.66
CA LEU A 193 -4.31 12.31 -2.25
C LEU A 193 -3.43 11.45 -1.34
N VAL A 194 -4.02 10.76 -0.36
CA VAL A 194 -3.28 9.87 0.52
C VAL A 194 -2.68 8.69 -0.26
N ALA A 195 -3.42 8.09 -1.20
CA ALA A 195 -2.91 7.02 -2.04
C ALA A 195 -1.78 7.51 -2.97
N LEU A 196 -1.88 8.72 -3.54
CA LEU A 196 -0.83 9.36 -4.32
C LEU A 196 0.44 9.58 -3.49
N VAL A 197 0.31 10.13 -2.30
CA VAL A 197 1.46 10.32 -1.39
C VAL A 197 2.11 9.00 -1.05
N GLN A 198 1.32 7.98 -0.71
CA GLN A 198 1.81 6.62 -0.47
C GLN A 198 2.62 6.11 -1.66
N MET A 199 2.08 6.20 -2.87
CA MET A 199 2.75 5.77 -4.09
C MET A 199 4.05 6.54 -4.31
N ILE A 200 4.03 7.88 -4.22
CA ILE A 200 5.21 8.73 -4.42
C ILE A 200 6.32 8.37 -3.41
N LEU A 201 5.99 8.27 -2.12
CA LEU A 201 6.95 7.91 -1.07
C LEU A 201 7.57 6.53 -1.33
N THR A 202 6.74 5.56 -1.71
CA THR A 202 7.19 4.19 -1.95
C THR A 202 8.09 4.11 -3.19
N ILE A 203 7.70 4.78 -4.28
CA ILE A 203 8.48 4.87 -5.52
C ILE A 203 9.82 5.55 -5.29
N LEU A 204 9.85 6.70 -4.63
CA LEU A 204 11.10 7.42 -4.37
C LEU A 204 12.13 6.58 -3.60
N VAL A 205 11.67 5.79 -2.64
CA VAL A 205 12.55 4.93 -1.86
C VAL A 205 12.95 3.68 -2.65
N SER A 206 12.01 3.05 -3.35
CA SER A 206 12.26 1.83 -4.12
C SER A 206 13.20 2.09 -5.30
N TYR A 207 13.02 3.20 -6.02
CA TYR A 207 13.83 3.52 -7.20
C TYR A 207 15.24 3.98 -6.87
N ARG A 208 15.47 4.52 -5.68
CA ARG A 208 16.84 4.76 -5.20
C ARG A 208 17.64 3.49 -5.00
N LEU A 209 16.97 2.38 -4.73
CA LEU A 209 17.61 1.08 -4.48
C LEU A 209 17.75 0.26 -5.78
N TYR A 210 16.70 0.27 -6.59
CA TYR A 210 16.60 -0.49 -7.84
C TYR A 210 15.97 0.39 -8.93
N PRO A 211 16.72 0.76 -9.98
CA PRO A 211 16.24 1.62 -11.05
C PRO A 211 15.00 1.03 -11.74
N LEU A 212 14.14 1.90 -12.25
CA LEU A 212 12.90 1.51 -12.90
C LEU A 212 13.19 0.64 -14.12
N ARG A 213 12.74 -0.61 -14.06
CA ARG A 213 12.64 -1.49 -15.22
C ARG A 213 11.26 -2.14 -15.18
N VAL A 214 10.43 -1.80 -16.14
CA VAL A 214 9.13 -2.44 -16.40
C VAL A 214 9.21 -3.06 -17.78
N SER A 215 8.84 -4.30 -17.93
CA SER A 215 8.81 -5.00 -19.21
C SER A 215 7.46 -5.66 -19.41
N LEU A 216 6.65 -5.11 -20.30
CA LEU A 216 5.35 -5.67 -20.70
C LEU A 216 5.47 -6.75 -21.78
N ARG A 217 6.70 -7.29 -22.02
CA ARG A 217 6.89 -8.38 -22.98
C ARG A 217 6.18 -9.63 -22.48
N TRP A 218 5.43 -10.28 -23.35
CA TRP A 218 4.70 -11.53 -23.05
C TRP A 218 5.60 -12.62 -22.48
N THR A 219 6.85 -12.69 -22.92
CA THR A 219 7.88 -13.62 -22.41
C THR A 219 8.22 -13.39 -20.93
N VAL A 220 8.09 -12.16 -20.43
CA VAL A 220 8.32 -11.83 -19.02
C VAL A 220 7.06 -12.14 -18.22
N LEU A 221 5.90 -11.81 -18.77
CA LEU A 221 4.61 -12.02 -18.10
C LEU A 221 4.26 -13.51 -17.95
N SER A 222 4.58 -14.34 -18.96
CA SER A 222 4.32 -15.79 -18.89
C SER A 222 5.11 -16.49 -17.77
N LYS A 223 6.29 -15.99 -17.43
CA LYS A 223 7.08 -16.51 -16.28
C LYS A 223 6.36 -16.26 -14.92
N GLY A 224 5.50 -15.26 -14.84
CA GLY A 224 4.76 -14.92 -13.61
C GLY A 224 3.59 -15.87 -13.32
N TRP A 225 3.11 -16.66 -14.28
CA TRP A 225 2.05 -17.65 -14.08
C TRP A 225 2.51 -18.85 -13.23
N GLY A 226 3.81 -19.03 -13.07
CA GLY A 226 4.41 -20.10 -12.25
C GLY A 226 4.82 -19.65 -10.84
N MET A 227 4.57 -18.41 -10.48
CA MET A 227 4.80 -17.87 -9.15
C MET A 227 3.58 -18.08 -8.26
#